data_0e3167b15993cbb36a78b15ddffe02d4
#
_entry.id   0e3167b15993cbb36a78b15ddffe02d4
#
_cell.length_a   1.000
_cell.length_b   1.000
_cell.length_c   1.000
_cell.angle_alpha   90.00
_cell.angle_beta   90.00
_cell.angle_gamma   90.00
#
_symmetry.space_group_name_H-M   'P 1'
#
loop_
_entity.id
_entity.type
_entity.pdbx_description
1 polymer ?
#
loop_
_entity_poly.entity_id
_entity_poly.type
_entity_poly.pdbx_seq_one_letter_code
_entity_poly.pdbx_strand_id
1 'polypeptide(L)'
;AQVHRARRKSDGAELVLKVQYPGVAQAIDSDLNLVTQLLKLTKAVPMTREFEEWLDEVRMMMHREVNYPQEMETTRLFHSYLKDDPRYIVPRILSDYCTETILCMSFERGVPINSPIVLGLSQERRNKLALASLDVCVHEVFEWGEMQTDPNFGNYLVRLAEHEGGIDQIVLLDFGAVRDFSDDLITLARGLTRGAFFKNRDLMREAMAGFGFFDNMPNSSREGLIDLMFLAIEPFSDLSDAPAETVTADGKYIWAKSRLHIRAATHAAKSAASKNFTVPPKELMFLTRKLMGAYTFMTVIDAQVYARDLLKPYMKAP
;
A
#
# COMPACT_ATOMS: atom_id res chain seq x y z
N ALA A 1 7.34 15.23 -12.72
CA ALA A 1 8.73 14.81 -12.90
C ALA A 1 8.96 14.18 -14.28
N GLN A 2 10.22 14.15 -14.73
CA GLN A 2 10.67 13.35 -15.88
C GLN A 2 11.64 12.29 -15.38
N VAL A 3 11.55 11.08 -15.95
CA VAL A 3 12.45 9.97 -15.62
C VAL A 3 13.27 9.65 -16.86
N HIS A 4 14.60 9.73 -16.73
CA HIS A 4 15.53 9.52 -17.81
C HIS A 4 16.50 8.39 -17.49
N ARG A 5 16.70 7.48 -18.43
CA ARG A 5 17.80 6.51 -18.37
C ARG A 5 19.07 7.20 -18.83
N ALA A 6 20.14 7.04 -18.07
CA ALA A 6 21.44 7.63 -18.33
C ALA A 6 22.55 6.58 -18.20
N ARG A 7 23.75 6.94 -18.63
CA ARG A 7 24.95 6.11 -18.46
C ARG A 7 26.07 6.94 -17.87
N ARG A 8 26.67 6.44 -16.79
CA ARG A 8 27.80 7.09 -16.14
C ARG A 8 29.04 7.03 -17.06
N LYS A 9 29.68 8.16 -17.30
CA LYS A 9 30.80 8.25 -18.24
C LYS A 9 32.06 7.52 -17.77
N SER A 10 32.26 7.45 -16.43
CA SER A 10 33.49 6.87 -15.86
C SER A 10 33.60 5.36 -16.00
N ASP A 11 32.51 4.62 -15.95
CA ASP A 11 32.48 3.16 -15.94
C ASP A 11 31.36 2.52 -16.78
N GLY A 12 30.55 3.36 -17.44
CA GLY A 12 29.44 2.89 -18.27
C GLY A 12 28.22 2.36 -17.49
N ALA A 13 28.17 2.50 -16.16
CA ALA A 13 27.04 2.04 -15.36
C ALA A 13 25.73 2.71 -15.77
N GLU A 14 24.66 1.92 -15.87
CA GLU A 14 23.32 2.41 -16.20
C GLU A 14 22.64 3.00 -14.97
N LEU A 15 22.05 4.18 -15.14
CA LEU A 15 21.44 4.98 -14.10
C LEU A 15 20.04 5.43 -14.51
N VAL A 16 19.24 5.80 -13.53
CA VAL A 16 17.98 6.53 -13.70
C VAL A 16 18.08 7.87 -13.01
N LEU A 17 17.66 8.92 -13.71
CA LEU A 17 17.53 10.28 -13.18
C LEU A 17 16.05 10.64 -13.17
N LYS A 18 15.50 10.88 -11.98
CA LYS A 18 14.17 11.48 -11.78
C LYS A 18 14.41 12.98 -11.59
N VAL A 19 13.90 13.81 -12.52
CA VAL A 19 14.15 15.25 -12.56
C VAL A 19 12.84 16.01 -12.39
N GLN A 20 12.81 16.96 -11.47
CA GLN A 20 11.63 17.80 -11.26
C GLN A 20 11.44 18.78 -12.41
N TYR A 21 10.19 19.10 -12.71
CA TYR A 21 9.90 20.27 -13.54
C TYR A 21 10.26 21.54 -12.78
N PRO A 22 10.91 22.53 -13.44
CA PRO A 22 11.23 23.81 -12.82
C PRO A 22 9.97 24.46 -12.22
N GLY A 23 10.06 24.93 -10.98
CA GLY A 23 8.97 25.64 -10.31
C GLY A 23 7.78 24.77 -9.87
N VAL A 24 7.84 23.43 -9.94
CA VAL A 24 6.72 22.56 -9.61
C VAL A 24 6.25 22.72 -8.16
N ALA A 25 7.15 22.91 -7.21
CA ALA A 25 6.79 23.10 -5.81
C ALA A 25 5.96 24.39 -5.58
N GLN A 26 6.34 25.48 -6.26
CA GLN A 26 5.60 26.74 -6.21
C GLN A 26 4.25 26.65 -6.97
N ALA A 27 4.20 25.88 -8.07
CA ALA A 27 2.99 25.66 -8.83
C ALA A 27 1.94 24.90 -8.00
N ILE A 28 2.32 23.92 -7.19
CA ILE A 28 1.41 23.19 -6.30
C ILE A 28 0.58 24.15 -5.44
N ASP A 29 1.24 25.09 -4.74
CA ASP A 29 0.56 26.02 -3.85
C ASP A 29 -0.34 26.99 -4.63
N SER A 30 0.16 27.51 -5.75
CA SER A 30 -0.60 28.43 -6.61
C SER A 30 -1.85 27.78 -7.16
N ASP A 31 -1.73 26.56 -7.69
CA ASP A 31 -2.83 25.81 -8.33
C ASP A 31 -3.88 25.42 -7.29
N LEU A 32 -3.48 24.89 -6.14
CA LEU A 32 -4.41 24.53 -5.05
C LEU A 32 -5.13 25.76 -4.49
N ASN A 33 -4.44 26.90 -4.35
CA ASN A 33 -5.07 28.16 -3.91
C ASN A 33 -6.09 28.64 -4.95
N LEU A 34 -5.75 28.58 -6.24
CA LEU A 34 -6.69 28.94 -7.31
C LEU A 34 -7.94 28.03 -7.30
N VAL A 35 -7.75 26.72 -7.22
CA VAL A 35 -8.87 25.76 -7.13
C VAL A 35 -9.73 26.06 -5.91
N THR A 36 -9.12 26.30 -4.75
CA THR A 36 -9.82 26.64 -3.51
C THR A 36 -10.64 27.92 -3.66
N GLN A 37 -10.07 28.96 -4.27
CA GLN A 37 -10.78 30.22 -4.53
C GLN A 37 -11.95 30.03 -5.48
N LEU A 38 -11.77 29.26 -6.55
CA LEU A 38 -12.86 28.95 -7.50
C LEU A 38 -14.00 28.17 -6.82
N LEU A 39 -13.70 27.19 -5.97
CA LEU A 39 -14.69 26.44 -5.22
C LEU A 39 -15.46 27.35 -4.24
N LYS A 40 -14.78 28.27 -3.55
CA LYS A 40 -15.41 29.28 -2.67
C LYS A 40 -16.32 30.22 -3.46
N LEU A 41 -15.87 30.70 -4.62
CA LEU A 41 -16.60 31.66 -5.44
C LEU A 41 -17.87 31.03 -6.05
N THR A 42 -17.75 29.82 -6.55
CA THR A 42 -18.87 29.11 -7.21
C THR A 42 -19.83 28.46 -6.22
N LYS A 43 -19.46 28.39 -4.95
CA LYS A 43 -20.20 27.63 -3.91
C LYS A 43 -20.50 26.18 -4.33
N ALA A 44 -19.63 25.61 -5.18
CA ALA A 44 -19.81 24.26 -5.72
C ALA A 44 -19.71 23.18 -4.64
N VAL A 45 -18.92 23.46 -3.58
CA VAL A 45 -18.73 22.56 -2.44
C VAL A 45 -18.84 23.38 -1.15
N PRO A 46 -19.53 22.88 -0.11
CA PRO A 46 -19.50 23.52 1.20
C PRO A 46 -18.07 23.51 1.77
N MET A 47 -17.56 24.67 2.12
CA MET A 47 -16.23 24.81 2.73
C MET A 47 -16.35 24.50 4.23
N THR A 48 -16.54 23.21 4.54
CA THR A 48 -16.53 22.74 5.91
C THR A 48 -15.08 22.59 6.41
N ARG A 49 -14.91 22.50 7.72
CA ARG A 49 -13.60 22.24 8.33
C ARG A 49 -12.96 20.95 7.80
N GLU A 50 -13.75 19.91 7.64
CA GLU A 50 -13.32 18.60 7.12
C GLU A 50 -12.81 18.71 5.67
N PHE A 51 -13.44 19.59 4.85
CA PHE A 51 -13.01 19.83 3.49
C PHE A 51 -11.71 20.64 3.43
N GLU A 52 -11.52 21.61 4.33
CA GLU A 52 -10.26 22.34 4.46
C GLU A 52 -9.12 21.42 4.90
N GLU A 53 -9.35 20.55 5.91
CA GLU A 53 -8.39 19.54 6.36
C GLU A 53 -8.03 18.55 5.22
N TRP A 54 -9.00 18.18 4.38
CA TRP A 54 -8.75 17.37 3.20
C TRP A 54 -7.90 18.07 2.14
N LEU A 55 -8.14 19.36 1.87
CA LEU A 55 -7.32 20.16 0.96
C LEU A 55 -5.87 20.27 1.45
N ASP A 56 -5.67 20.45 2.76
CA ASP A 56 -4.35 20.50 3.35
C ASP A 56 -3.63 19.14 3.22
N GLU A 57 -4.34 18.03 3.37
CA GLU A 57 -3.77 16.70 3.14
C GLU A 57 -3.36 16.50 1.67
N VAL A 58 -4.19 16.94 0.72
CA VAL A 58 -3.86 16.93 -0.71
C VAL A 58 -2.59 17.76 -0.97
N ARG A 59 -2.50 18.96 -0.37
CA ARG A 59 -1.31 19.83 -0.47
C ARG A 59 -0.07 19.12 0.06
N MET A 60 -0.14 18.54 1.25
CA MET A 60 0.98 17.80 1.83
C MET A 60 1.39 16.60 0.97
N MET A 61 0.42 15.88 0.40
CA MET A 61 0.69 14.76 -0.49
C MET A 61 1.44 15.20 -1.75
N MET A 62 1.01 16.31 -2.38
CA MET A 62 1.69 16.86 -3.57
C MET A 62 3.09 17.37 -3.26
N HIS A 63 3.30 18.00 -2.09
CA HIS A 63 4.64 18.44 -1.67
C HIS A 63 5.59 17.25 -1.41
N ARG A 64 5.09 16.14 -0.88
CA ARG A 64 5.90 14.91 -0.72
C ARG A 64 6.37 14.34 -2.05
N GLU A 65 5.52 14.33 -3.08
CA GLU A 65 5.84 13.88 -4.45
C GLU A 65 7.01 14.66 -5.08
N VAL A 66 7.30 15.85 -4.57
CA VAL A 66 8.41 16.68 -5.04
C VAL A 66 9.55 16.81 -4.01
N ASN A 67 9.51 16.07 -2.90
CA ASN A 67 10.55 16.07 -1.88
C ASN A 67 11.57 14.95 -2.13
N TYR A 68 12.48 15.16 -3.07
CA TYR A 68 13.49 14.15 -3.44
C TYR A 68 14.51 13.85 -2.35
N PRO A 69 14.95 14.78 -1.48
CA PRO A 69 15.76 14.44 -0.31
C PRO A 69 15.07 13.40 0.59
N GLN A 70 13.77 13.52 0.84
CA GLN A 70 13.03 12.53 1.62
C GLN A 70 12.89 11.20 0.87
N GLU A 71 12.53 11.23 -0.43
CA GLU A 71 12.44 10.00 -1.25
C GLU A 71 13.80 9.26 -1.31
N MET A 72 14.91 9.99 -1.33
CA MET A 72 16.25 9.42 -1.27
C MET A 72 16.48 8.65 0.05
N GLU A 73 16.13 9.24 1.18
CA GLU A 73 16.33 8.60 2.49
C GLU A 73 15.40 7.39 2.66
N THR A 74 14.13 7.50 2.28
CA THR A 74 13.20 6.37 2.34
C THR A 74 13.60 5.24 1.39
N THR A 75 14.13 5.56 0.20
CA THR A 75 14.67 4.53 -0.72
C THR A 75 15.86 3.80 -0.11
N ARG A 76 16.79 4.50 0.56
CA ARG A 76 17.92 3.87 1.28
C ARG A 76 17.44 2.97 2.40
N LEU A 77 16.44 3.40 3.14
CA LEU A 77 15.87 2.67 4.26
C LEU A 77 15.25 1.35 3.79
N PHE A 78 14.37 1.40 2.78
CA PHE A 78 13.79 0.19 2.19
C PHE A 78 14.84 -0.71 1.53
N HIS A 79 15.87 -0.13 0.92
CA HIS A 79 17.01 -0.91 0.45
C HIS A 79 17.69 -1.66 1.61
N SER A 80 17.87 -1.02 2.76
CA SER A 80 18.48 -1.65 3.94
C SER A 80 17.62 -2.78 4.52
N TYR A 81 16.30 -2.66 4.48
CA TYR A 81 15.36 -3.69 4.93
C TYR A 81 15.36 -4.92 4.04
N LEU A 82 15.50 -4.74 2.72
CA LEU A 82 15.27 -5.78 1.73
C LEU A 82 16.54 -6.32 1.05
N LYS A 83 17.73 -5.74 1.29
CA LYS A 83 18.97 -6.07 0.58
C LYS A 83 19.40 -7.53 0.68
N ASP A 84 19.04 -8.19 1.78
CA ASP A 84 19.45 -9.58 2.06
C ASP A 84 18.38 -10.60 1.64
N ASP A 85 17.22 -10.14 1.14
CA ASP A 85 16.14 -11.00 0.66
C ASP A 85 16.16 -11.10 -0.87
N PRO A 86 16.46 -12.29 -1.43
CA PRO A 86 16.61 -12.46 -2.86
C PRO A 86 15.31 -12.29 -3.66
N ARG A 87 14.16 -12.12 -3.00
CA ARG A 87 12.86 -11.89 -3.65
C ARG A 87 12.68 -10.46 -4.12
N TYR A 88 13.50 -9.51 -3.60
CA TYR A 88 13.29 -8.07 -3.83
C TYR A 88 14.53 -7.39 -4.36
N ILE A 89 14.28 -6.31 -5.09
CA ILE A 89 15.29 -5.37 -5.54
C ILE A 89 14.78 -3.96 -5.24
N VAL A 90 15.59 -3.19 -4.54
CA VAL A 90 15.40 -1.75 -4.35
C VAL A 90 16.59 -1.05 -5.01
N PRO A 91 16.37 -0.06 -5.90
CA PRO A 91 17.46 0.66 -6.54
C PRO A 91 18.41 1.30 -5.52
N ARG A 92 19.71 1.28 -5.82
CA ARG A 92 20.70 1.97 -5.00
C ARG A 92 20.75 3.44 -5.34
N ILE A 93 20.66 4.30 -4.33
CA ILE A 93 20.83 5.74 -4.49
C ILE A 93 22.29 6.08 -4.79
N LEU A 94 22.51 6.94 -5.77
CA LEU A 94 23.84 7.47 -6.11
C LEU A 94 23.92 8.93 -5.66
N SER A 95 24.29 9.13 -4.41
CA SER A 95 24.24 10.43 -3.70
C SER A 95 24.99 11.54 -4.41
N ASP A 96 26.14 11.22 -5.01
CA ASP A 96 26.98 12.21 -5.71
C ASP A 96 26.27 12.87 -6.92
N TYR A 97 25.18 12.27 -7.38
CA TYR A 97 24.37 12.75 -8.50
C TYR A 97 22.97 13.22 -8.08
N CYS A 98 22.67 13.22 -6.76
CA CYS A 98 21.41 13.68 -6.23
C CYS A 98 21.49 15.16 -5.82
N THR A 99 20.37 15.87 -5.96
CA THR A 99 20.17 17.24 -5.50
C THR A 99 18.75 17.38 -4.94
N GLU A 100 18.35 18.57 -4.51
CA GLU A 100 16.96 18.82 -4.11
C GLU A 100 15.94 18.55 -5.23
N THR A 101 16.36 18.62 -6.48
CA THR A 101 15.49 18.51 -7.66
C THR A 101 15.83 17.35 -8.59
N ILE A 102 16.88 16.60 -8.27
CA ILE A 102 17.34 15.42 -9.04
C ILE A 102 17.54 14.27 -8.08
N LEU A 103 16.86 13.15 -8.35
CA LEU A 103 17.11 11.88 -7.69
C LEU A 103 17.78 10.93 -8.67
N CYS A 104 18.97 10.43 -8.31
CA CYS A 104 19.75 9.49 -9.12
C CYS A 104 19.84 8.13 -8.44
N MET A 105 19.51 7.09 -9.19
CA MET A 105 19.55 5.71 -8.69
C MET A 105 20.07 4.73 -9.75
N SER A 106 20.43 3.52 -9.33
CA SER A 106 20.76 2.44 -10.26
C SER A 106 19.58 2.12 -11.18
N PHE A 107 19.87 1.82 -12.45
CA PHE A 107 18.85 1.32 -13.36
C PHE A 107 18.60 -0.16 -13.09
N GLU A 108 17.34 -0.49 -12.78
CA GLU A 108 16.94 -1.87 -12.55
C GLU A 108 16.11 -2.40 -13.73
N ARG A 109 16.48 -3.58 -14.22
CA ARG A 109 15.76 -4.23 -15.32
C ARG A 109 14.55 -4.96 -14.79
N GLY A 110 13.48 -4.96 -15.57
CA GLY A 110 12.27 -5.72 -15.27
C GLY A 110 11.19 -5.42 -16.29
N VAL A 111 10.12 -6.19 -16.22
CA VAL A 111 8.88 -5.96 -16.98
C VAL A 111 7.79 -5.49 -16.03
N PRO A 112 6.81 -4.68 -16.48
CA PRO A 112 5.71 -4.26 -15.62
C PRO A 112 4.99 -5.47 -15.02
N ILE A 113 4.64 -5.36 -13.75
CA ILE A 113 4.06 -6.48 -13.00
C ILE A 113 2.71 -6.96 -13.55
N ASN A 114 1.98 -6.07 -14.24
CA ASN A 114 0.73 -6.37 -14.93
C ASN A 114 0.91 -6.69 -16.42
N SER A 115 2.14 -6.92 -16.87
CA SER A 115 2.43 -7.23 -18.28
C SER A 115 1.94 -8.62 -18.69
N PRO A 116 1.62 -8.85 -19.97
CA PRO A 116 1.29 -10.18 -20.48
C PRO A 116 2.34 -11.24 -20.18
N ILE A 117 3.62 -10.85 -20.07
CA ILE A 117 4.73 -11.75 -19.73
C ILE A 117 4.56 -12.29 -18.31
N VAL A 118 4.27 -11.44 -17.33
CA VAL A 118 4.05 -11.85 -15.94
C VAL A 118 2.75 -12.65 -15.82
N LEU A 119 1.70 -12.20 -16.48
CA LEU A 119 0.40 -12.91 -16.47
C LEU A 119 0.49 -14.31 -17.15
N GLY A 120 1.39 -14.49 -18.08
CA GLY A 120 1.69 -15.76 -18.77
C GLY A 120 2.60 -16.72 -17.99
N LEU A 121 3.14 -16.31 -16.83
CA LEU A 121 3.92 -17.19 -15.97
C LEU A 121 3.06 -18.36 -15.42
N SER A 122 3.73 -19.46 -15.05
CA SER A 122 3.03 -20.56 -14.35
C SER A 122 2.34 -20.06 -13.08
N GLN A 123 1.27 -20.75 -12.66
CA GLN A 123 0.55 -20.40 -11.44
C GLN A 123 1.48 -20.38 -10.21
N GLU A 124 2.44 -21.30 -10.14
CA GLU A 124 3.42 -21.35 -9.07
C GLU A 124 4.29 -20.09 -9.00
N ARG A 125 4.80 -19.62 -10.15
CA ARG A 125 5.63 -18.39 -10.23
C ARG A 125 4.81 -17.16 -9.85
N ARG A 126 3.58 -17.03 -10.37
CA ARG A 126 2.66 -15.96 -9.97
C ARG A 126 2.36 -16.00 -8.47
N ASN A 127 2.15 -17.17 -7.90
CA ASN A 127 1.91 -17.34 -6.47
C ASN A 127 3.11 -16.93 -5.61
N LYS A 128 4.35 -17.21 -6.04
CA LYS A 128 5.56 -16.75 -5.36
C LYS A 128 5.66 -15.23 -5.35
N LEU A 129 5.42 -14.58 -6.50
CA LEU A 129 5.38 -13.10 -6.59
C LEU A 129 4.26 -12.51 -5.71
N ALA A 130 3.10 -13.15 -5.69
CA ALA A 130 1.98 -12.75 -4.86
C ALA A 130 2.34 -12.77 -3.37
N LEU A 131 2.88 -13.90 -2.89
CA LEU A 131 3.29 -14.04 -1.49
C LEU A 131 4.38 -13.02 -1.13
N ALA A 132 5.36 -12.78 -1.99
CA ALA A 132 6.37 -11.75 -1.78
C ALA A 132 5.73 -10.36 -1.67
N SER A 133 4.76 -10.01 -2.53
CA SER A 133 4.07 -8.71 -2.43
C SER A 133 3.30 -8.53 -1.13
N LEU A 134 2.60 -9.58 -0.65
CA LEU A 134 1.89 -9.55 0.63
C LEU A 134 2.85 -9.49 1.82
N ASP A 135 3.97 -10.17 1.73
CA ASP A 135 4.99 -10.23 2.78
C ASP A 135 5.56 -8.84 3.08
N VAL A 136 5.90 -8.05 2.04
CA VAL A 136 6.30 -6.64 2.22
C VAL A 136 5.20 -5.85 2.93
N CYS A 137 3.94 -5.99 2.52
CA CYS A 137 2.84 -5.29 3.19
C CYS A 137 2.71 -5.65 4.68
N VAL A 138 2.96 -6.91 5.03
CA VAL A 138 2.95 -7.38 6.42
C VAL A 138 4.11 -6.78 7.20
N HIS A 139 5.33 -6.77 6.65
CA HIS A 139 6.51 -6.16 7.28
C HIS A 139 6.33 -4.64 7.45
N GLU A 140 5.82 -3.92 6.45
CA GLU A 140 5.52 -2.49 6.53
C GLU A 140 4.64 -2.15 7.74
N VAL A 141 3.60 -2.96 8.00
CA VAL A 141 2.65 -2.71 9.10
C VAL A 141 3.16 -3.24 10.44
N PHE A 142 3.75 -4.45 10.46
CA PHE A 142 4.00 -5.15 11.71
C PHE A 142 5.45 -5.10 12.20
N GLU A 143 6.39 -4.72 11.34
CA GLU A 143 7.80 -4.62 11.72
C GLU A 143 8.36 -3.22 11.59
N TRP A 144 8.18 -2.59 10.41
CA TRP A 144 8.86 -1.34 10.12
C TRP A 144 8.09 -0.10 10.59
N GLY A 145 6.76 -0.15 10.65
CA GLY A 145 5.92 1.01 10.96
C GLY A 145 5.94 2.07 9.86
N GLU A 146 6.52 1.76 8.72
CA GLU A 146 6.67 2.60 7.55
C GLU A 146 6.03 1.93 6.36
N MET A 147 5.13 2.62 5.68
CA MET A 147 4.31 2.03 4.62
C MET A 147 4.33 2.85 3.35
N GLN A 148 4.64 2.22 2.23
CA GLN A 148 4.41 2.80 0.90
C GLN A 148 2.90 2.84 0.62
N THR A 149 2.34 4.04 0.52
CA THR A 149 0.89 4.26 0.40
C THR A 149 0.40 4.51 -1.02
N ASP A 150 1.29 4.49 -2.03
CA ASP A 150 0.91 4.59 -3.44
C ASP A 150 0.77 3.19 -4.08
N PRO A 151 -0.47 2.75 -4.40
CA PRO A 151 -0.72 1.43 -4.98
C PRO A 151 -0.48 1.35 -6.50
N ASN A 152 0.21 2.32 -7.10
CA ASN A 152 0.41 2.37 -8.54
C ASN A 152 1.28 1.19 -9.02
N PHE A 153 0.78 0.39 -9.95
CA PHE A 153 1.52 -0.71 -10.57
C PHE A 153 2.80 -0.27 -11.31
N GLY A 154 2.87 0.99 -11.74
CA GLY A 154 4.07 1.57 -12.34
C GLY A 154 5.28 1.60 -11.40
N ASN A 155 5.06 1.49 -10.08
CA ASN A 155 6.10 1.45 -9.06
C ASN A 155 6.71 0.07 -8.87
N TYR A 156 6.21 -0.95 -9.60
CA TYR A 156 6.60 -2.34 -9.45
C TYR A 156 6.97 -2.96 -10.79
N LEU A 157 8.19 -3.52 -10.88
CA LEU A 157 8.58 -4.38 -12.00
C LEU A 157 8.84 -5.80 -11.49
N VAL A 158 8.85 -6.75 -12.41
CA VAL A 158 9.30 -8.12 -12.17
C VAL A 158 10.57 -8.35 -12.98
N ARG A 159 11.65 -8.68 -12.29
CA ARG A 159 12.85 -9.26 -12.92
C ARG A 159 12.65 -10.75 -12.97
N LEU A 160 12.50 -11.27 -14.18
CA LEU A 160 12.32 -12.69 -14.39
C LEU A 160 13.60 -13.47 -14.08
N ALA A 161 13.45 -14.66 -13.55
CA ALA A 161 14.54 -15.61 -13.37
C ALA A 161 15.22 -15.91 -14.71
N GLU A 162 16.55 -15.91 -14.72
CA GLU A 162 17.36 -16.15 -15.92
C GLU A 162 17.42 -17.63 -16.32
N HIS A 163 17.12 -18.53 -15.39
CA HIS A 163 17.16 -19.98 -15.60
C HIS A 163 16.01 -20.69 -14.86
N GLU A 164 15.73 -21.90 -15.25
CA GLU A 164 14.72 -22.74 -14.61
C GLU A 164 15.09 -23.01 -13.14
N GLY A 165 14.12 -22.85 -12.25
CA GLY A 165 14.33 -22.94 -10.79
C GLY A 165 14.87 -21.68 -10.12
N GLY A 166 15.23 -20.63 -10.89
CA GLY A 166 15.60 -19.32 -10.36
C GLY A 166 14.42 -18.58 -9.71
N ILE A 167 14.71 -17.46 -9.06
CA ILE A 167 13.73 -16.64 -8.34
C ILE A 167 13.34 -15.43 -9.20
N ASP A 168 12.04 -15.27 -9.43
CA ASP A 168 11.50 -14.02 -9.94
C ASP A 168 11.52 -12.98 -8.82
N GLN A 169 12.01 -11.78 -9.13
CA GLN A 169 12.22 -10.73 -8.13
C GLN A 169 11.25 -9.58 -8.36
N ILE A 170 10.68 -9.05 -7.28
CA ILE A 170 9.93 -7.79 -7.32
C ILE A 170 10.92 -6.63 -7.22
N VAL A 171 10.88 -5.72 -8.19
CA VAL A 171 11.66 -4.48 -8.18
C VAL A 171 10.74 -3.36 -7.70
N LEU A 172 11.09 -2.73 -6.59
CA LEU A 172 10.34 -1.63 -5.96
C LEU A 172 11.03 -0.32 -6.34
N LEU A 173 10.34 0.56 -7.09
CA LEU A 173 10.98 1.69 -7.77
C LEU A 173 10.77 3.05 -7.09
N ASP A 174 9.66 3.25 -6.36
CA ASP A 174 9.26 4.57 -5.86
C ASP A 174 8.90 4.51 -4.37
N PHE A 175 9.52 5.39 -3.58
CA PHE A 175 9.33 5.51 -2.14
C PHE A 175 8.94 6.93 -1.71
N GLY A 176 8.53 7.79 -2.65
CA GLY A 176 8.09 9.16 -2.39
C GLY A 176 6.81 9.26 -1.56
N ALA A 177 5.97 8.22 -1.61
CA ALA A 177 4.71 8.16 -0.86
C ALA A 177 4.80 7.30 0.41
N VAL A 178 5.98 7.03 0.93
CA VAL A 178 6.14 6.32 2.21
C VAL A 178 5.70 7.21 3.37
N ARG A 179 5.00 6.62 4.34
CA ARG A 179 4.53 7.29 5.56
C ARG A 179 4.89 6.49 6.80
N ASP A 180 5.31 7.21 7.82
CA ASP A 180 5.47 6.68 9.18
C ASP A 180 4.10 6.61 9.85
N PHE A 181 3.85 5.56 10.59
CA PHE A 181 2.66 5.37 11.39
C PHE A 181 3.01 5.41 12.87
N SER A 182 2.14 6.04 13.66
CA SER A 182 2.32 6.09 15.11
C SER A 182 2.20 4.70 15.75
N ASP A 183 2.89 4.50 16.86
CA ASP A 183 2.81 3.26 17.65
C ASP A 183 1.38 2.91 18.05
N ASP A 184 0.55 3.93 18.34
CA ASP A 184 -0.86 3.75 18.67
C ASP A 184 -1.64 3.16 17.50
N LEU A 185 -1.41 3.67 16.28
CA LEU A 185 -2.06 3.14 15.08
C LEU A 185 -1.60 1.71 14.77
N ILE A 186 -0.30 1.43 14.91
CA ILE A 186 0.25 0.08 14.73
C ILE A 186 -0.35 -0.88 15.75
N THR A 187 -0.50 -0.44 17.00
CA THR A 187 -1.13 -1.21 18.07
C THR A 187 -2.60 -1.50 17.76
N LEU A 188 -3.35 -0.50 17.29
CA LEU A 188 -4.72 -0.67 16.83
C LEU A 188 -4.80 -1.67 15.66
N ALA A 189 -3.95 -1.49 14.62
CA ALA A 189 -3.92 -2.37 13.46
C ALA A 189 -3.61 -3.82 13.85
N ARG A 190 -2.66 -4.04 14.76
CA ARG A 190 -2.34 -5.37 15.32
C ARG A 190 -3.52 -5.96 16.08
N GLY A 191 -4.17 -5.18 16.94
CA GLY A 191 -5.34 -5.63 17.72
C GLY A 191 -6.52 -6.02 16.84
N LEU A 192 -6.87 -5.18 15.86
CA LEU A 192 -7.93 -5.45 14.89
C LEU A 192 -7.62 -6.69 14.03
N THR A 193 -6.39 -6.77 13.51
CA THR A 193 -5.95 -7.92 12.71
C THR A 193 -5.96 -9.22 13.52
N ARG A 194 -5.48 -9.17 14.77
CA ARG A 194 -5.51 -10.32 15.68
C ARG A 194 -6.95 -10.79 15.95
N GLY A 195 -7.86 -9.86 16.27
CA GLY A 195 -9.26 -10.19 16.48
C GLY A 195 -9.89 -10.83 15.24
N ALA A 196 -9.63 -10.29 14.04
CA ALA A 196 -10.12 -10.86 12.80
C ALA A 196 -9.49 -12.23 12.48
N PHE A 197 -8.19 -12.40 12.71
CA PHE A 197 -7.46 -13.65 12.49
C PHE A 197 -8.00 -14.82 13.34
N PHE A 198 -8.38 -14.53 14.59
CA PHE A 198 -8.98 -15.49 15.51
C PHE A 198 -10.51 -15.49 15.50
N LYS A 199 -11.14 -14.74 14.59
CA LYS A 199 -12.60 -14.57 14.47
C LYS A 199 -13.26 -14.14 15.80
N ASN A 200 -12.57 -13.30 16.57
CA ASN A 200 -12.98 -12.83 17.89
C ASN A 200 -13.32 -11.32 17.86
N ARG A 201 -14.62 -11.02 17.86
CA ARG A 201 -15.13 -9.63 17.82
C ARG A 201 -14.80 -8.85 19.10
N ASP A 202 -14.69 -9.51 20.24
CA ASP A 202 -14.43 -8.85 21.51
C ASP A 202 -13.00 -8.33 21.58
N LEU A 203 -12.01 -9.09 21.08
CA LEU A 203 -10.64 -8.60 20.93
C LEU A 203 -10.56 -7.35 20.02
N MET A 204 -11.41 -7.28 18.99
CA MET A 204 -11.46 -6.11 18.12
C MET A 204 -12.08 -4.91 18.82
N ARG A 205 -13.14 -5.12 19.62
CA ARG A 205 -13.76 -4.06 20.44
C ARG A 205 -12.79 -3.54 21.50
N GLU A 206 -12.02 -4.43 22.13
CA GLU A 206 -10.96 -4.05 23.09
C GLU A 206 -9.88 -3.20 22.43
N ALA A 207 -9.40 -3.59 21.23
CA ALA A 207 -8.43 -2.81 20.47
C ALA A 207 -8.97 -1.41 20.11
N MET A 208 -10.24 -1.31 19.75
CA MET A 208 -10.90 -0.03 19.46
C MET A 208 -11.06 0.83 20.73
N ALA A 209 -11.37 0.24 21.87
CA ALA A 209 -11.57 0.97 23.12
C ALA A 209 -10.29 1.68 23.61
N GLY A 210 -9.11 1.17 23.24
CA GLY A 210 -7.83 1.83 23.50
C GLY A 210 -7.50 3.00 22.59
N PHE A 211 -8.33 3.27 21.57
CA PHE A 211 -8.09 4.30 20.57
C PHE A 211 -9.23 5.32 20.59
N GLY A 212 -8.97 6.49 21.19
CA GLY A 212 -10.00 7.50 21.55
C GLY A 212 -10.91 7.97 20.40
N PHE A 213 -10.51 7.78 19.14
CA PHE A 213 -11.37 8.05 17.99
C PHE A 213 -12.70 7.29 18.03
N PHE A 214 -12.71 6.08 18.58
CA PHE A 214 -13.90 5.23 18.61
C PHE A 214 -14.84 5.54 19.77
N ASP A 215 -14.45 6.37 20.75
CA ASP A 215 -15.23 6.62 21.96
C ASP A 215 -16.62 7.20 21.68
N ASN A 216 -16.69 8.10 20.69
CA ASN A 216 -17.93 8.75 20.27
C ASN A 216 -18.59 8.10 19.05
N MET A 217 -18.02 6.98 18.54
CA MET A 217 -18.57 6.31 17.36
C MET A 217 -19.80 5.48 17.75
N PRO A 218 -20.93 5.60 17.03
CA PRO A 218 -22.10 4.76 17.23
C PRO A 218 -21.78 3.27 17.13
N ASN A 219 -22.42 2.42 17.94
CA ASN A 219 -22.18 0.97 17.94
C ASN A 219 -22.37 0.34 16.56
N SER A 220 -23.37 0.77 15.80
CA SER A 220 -23.61 0.26 14.43
C SER A 220 -22.42 0.54 13.50
N SER A 221 -21.76 1.69 13.64
CA SER A 221 -20.58 2.05 12.84
C SER A 221 -19.36 1.27 13.27
N ARG A 222 -19.17 1.03 14.57
CA ARG A 222 -18.10 0.15 15.09
C ARG A 222 -18.26 -1.28 14.57
N GLU A 223 -19.46 -1.84 14.65
CA GLU A 223 -19.73 -3.19 14.12
C GLU A 223 -19.52 -3.27 12.61
N GLY A 224 -19.94 -2.24 11.87
CA GLY A 224 -19.64 -2.15 10.42
C GLY A 224 -18.15 -2.14 10.11
N LEU A 225 -17.32 -1.46 10.92
CA LEU A 225 -15.87 -1.49 10.78
C LEU A 225 -15.27 -2.87 11.10
N ILE A 226 -15.79 -3.52 12.15
CA ILE A 226 -15.41 -4.90 12.52
C ILE A 226 -15.72 -5.85 11.35
N ASP A 227 -16.90 -5.75 10.73
CA ASP A 227 -17.26 -6.57 9.57
C ASP A 227 -16.34 -6.30 8.37
N LEU A 228 -15.96 -5.05 8.14
CA LEU A 228 -14.99 -4.68 7.10
C LEU A 228 -13.61 -5.29 7.37
N MET A 229 -13.17 -5.31 8.63
CA MET A 229 -11.91 -5.93 9.03
C MET A 229 -11.92 -7.45 8.85
N PHE A 230 -13.04 -8.14 9.13
CA PHE A 230 -13.18 -9.57 8.80
C PHE A 230 -13.03 -9.82 7.30
N LEU A 231 -13.63 -8.97 6.45
CA LEU A 231 -13.44 -9.04 5.01
C LEU A 231 -11.98 -8.79 4.63
N ALA A 232 -11.35 -7.75 5.19
CA ALA A 232 -9.97 -7.42 4.88
C ALA A 232 -8.99 -8.56 5.24
N ILE A 233 -9.24 -9.29 6.32
CA ILE A 233 -8.36 -10.36 6.81
C ILE A 233 -8.79 -11.74 6.30
N GLU A 234 -9.90 -11.86 5.56
CA GLU A 234 -10.42 -13.14 5.05
C GLU A 234 -9.32 -14.02 4.42
N PRO A 235 -8.42 -13.52 3.52
CA PRO A 235 -7.39 -14.36 2.90
C PRO A 235 -6.33 -14.91 3.87
N PHE A 236 -6.20 -14.29 5.05
CA PHE A 236 -5.25 -14.66 6.10
C PHE A 236 -5.89 -15.47 7.23
N SER A 237 -7.22 -15.64 7.19
CA SER A 237 -7.97 -16.35 8.20
C SER A 237 -8.05 -17.84 7.92
N ASP A 238 -8.73 -18.58 8.77
CA ASP A 238 -9.21 -19.89 8.44
C ASP A 238 -10.27 -19.80 7.33
N LEU A 239 -10.02 -20.47 6.21
CA LEU A 239 -10.86 -20.41 5.01
C LEU A 239 -12.07 -21.34 5.07
N SER A 240 -12.34 -22.02 6.19
CA SER A 240 -13.49 -22.92 6.35
C SER A 240 -14.85 -22.23 6.10
N ASP A 241 -14.93 -20.92 6.37
CA ASP A 241 -16.15 -20.11 6.17
C ASP A 241 -16.11 -19.30 4.87
N ALA A 242 -15.02 -19.38 4.10
CA ALA A 242 -14.93 -18.67 2.82
C ALA A 242 -15.88 -19.35 1.80
N PRO A 243 -16.45 -18.58 0.85
CA PRO A 243 -17.26 -19.18 -0.23
C PRO A 243 -16.47 -20.27 -0.96
N ALA A 244 -17.07 -21.45 -1.14
CA ALA A 244 -16.37 -22.62 -1.68
C ALA A 244 -15.70 -22.37 -3.03
N GLU A 245 -16.29 -21.50 -3.87
CA GLU A 245 -15.73 -21.09 -5.16
C GLU A 245 -14.47 -20.22 -5.05
N THR A 246 -14.18 -19.68 -3.87
CA THR A 246 -13.01 -18.83 -3.60
C THR A 246 -11.83 -19.60 -3.00
N VAL A 247 -11.97 -20.92 -2.84
CA VAL A 247 -10.93 -21.78 -2.26
C VAL A 247 -10.64 -22.94 -3.23
N THR A 248 -9.37 -23.25 -3.44
CA THR A 248 -8.95 -24.41 -4.22
C THR A 248 -9.14 -25.71 -3.41
N ALA A 249 -9.11 -26.85 -4.08
CA ALA A 249 -9.21 -28.15 -3.41
C ALA A 249 -8.05 -28.40 -2.40
N ASP A 250 -6.90 -27.76 -2.59
CA ASP A 250 -5.75 -27.82 -1.68
C ASP A 250 -5.71 -26.65 -0.66
N GLY A 251 -6.83 -25.91 -0.51
CA GLY A 251 -7.01 -24.93 0.56
C GLY A 251 -6.43 -23.53 0.30
N LYS A 252 -6.05 -23.20 -0.93
CA LYS A 252 -5.55 -21.88 -1.29
C LYS A 252 -6.68 -20.91 -1.61
N TYR A 253 -6.52 -19.65 -1.23
CA TYR A 253 -7.47 -18.60 -1.55
C TYR A 253 -7.31 -18.11 -3.00
N ILE A 254 -8.40 -18.10 -3.77
CA ILE A 254 -8.45 -17.70 -5.19
C ILE A 254 -8.86 -16.23 -5.28
N TRP A 255 -7.89 -15.34 -5.40
CA TRP A 255 -8.12 -13.90 -5.33
C TRP A 255 -9.03 -13.37 -6.43
N ALA A 256 -8.87 -13.81 -7.66
CA ALA A 256 -9.70 -13.38 -8.78
C ALA A 256 -11.19 -13.73 -8.60
N LYS A 257 -11.49 -14.92 -8.04
CA LYS A 257 -12.86 -15.36 -7.79
C LYS A 257 -13.48 -14.72 -6.55
N SER A 258 -12.67 -14.36 -5.56
CA SER A 258 -13.16 -13.81 -4.30
C SER A 258 -13.86 -12.45 -4.45
N ARG A 259 -13.46 -11.66 -5.47
CA ARG A 259 -13.93 -10.28 -5.70
C ARG A 259 -13.84 -9.44 -4.43
N LEU A 260 -12.86 -9.72 -3.58
CA LEU A 260 -12.73 -9.16 -2.23
C LEU A 260 -12.71 -7.62 -2.23
N HIS A 261 -11.99 -7.02 -3.18
CA HIS A 261 -11.95 -5.57 -3.33
C HIS A 261 -13.33 -4.96 -3.62
N ILE A 262 -14.18 -5.64 -4.41
CA ILE A 262 -15.56 -5.18 -4.70
C ILE A 262 -16.45 -5.38 -3.46
N ARG A 263 -16.33 -6.51 -2.77
CA ARG A 263 -17.09 -6.81 -1.55
C ARG A 263 -16.78 -5.79 -0.45
N ALA A 264 -15.48 -5.50 -0.23
CA ALA A 264 -15.03 -4.50 0.72
C ALA A 264 -15.50 -3.08 0.36
N ALA A 265 -15.38 -2.67 -0.91
CA ALA A 265 -15.88 -1.38 -1.37
C ALA A 265 -17.40 -1.24 -1.23
N THR A 266 -18.16 -2.29 -1.53
CA THR A 266 -19.62 -2.30 -1.36
C THR A 266 -20.01 -2.18 0.11
N HIS A 267 -19.28 -2.87 1.01
CA HIS A 267 -19.51 -2.78 2.45
C HIS A 267 -19.20 -1.36 2.98
N ALA A 268 -18.06 -0.79 2.57
CA ALA A 268 -17.68 0.58 2.93
C ALA A 268 -18.70 1.61 2.44
N ALA A 269 -19.19 1.47 1.20
CA ALA A 269 -20.22 2.37 0.64
C ALA A 269 -21.56 2.29 1.41
N LYS A 270 -21.99 1.09 1.81
CA LYS A 270 -23.20 0.91 2.66
C LYS A 270 -23.00 1.58 4.03
N SER A 271 -21.83 1.44 4.64
CA SER A 271 -21.52 2.09 5.92
C SER A 271 -21.49 3.62 5.76
N ALA A 272 -20.91 4.15 4.69
CA ALA A 272 -20.87 5.58 4.41
C ALA A 272 -22.27 6.20 4.13
N ALA A 273 -23.20 5.43 3.60
CA ALA A 273 -24.58 5.87 3.40
C ALA A 273 -25.44 5.91 4.70
N SER A 274 -24.89 5.43 5.81
CA SER A 274 -25.56 5.48 7.12
C SER A 274 -25.64 6.92 7.63
N LYS A 275 -26.78 7.28 8.24
CA LYS A 275 -26.97 8.60 8.90
C LYS A 275 -25.97 8.86 10.03
N ASN A 276 -25.36 7.81 10.57
CA ASN A 276 -24.41 7.85 11.67
C ASN A 276 -22.98 7.61 11.21
N PHE A 277 -22.70 7.82 9.92
CA PHE A 277 -21.35 7.64 9.39
C PHE A 277 -20.38 8.63 10.03
N THR A 278 -19.26 8.12 10.51
CA THR A 278 -18.14 8.91 11.02
C THR A 278 -16.95 8.67 10.09
N VAL A 279 -16.34 9.74 9.59
CA VAL A 279 -15.17 9.66 8.74
C VAL A 279 -14.01 9.04 9.53
N PRO A 280 -13.41 7.94 9.06
CA PRO A 280 -12.26 7.33 9.73
C PRO A 280 -11.06 8.28 9.78
N PRO A 281 -10.16 8.14 10.77
CA PRO A 281 -8.88 8.84 10.75
C PRO A 281 -8.15 8.65 9.44
N LYS A 282 -7.46 9.68 8.99
CA LYS A 282 -6.73 9.67 7.71
C LYS A 282 -5.72 8.51 7.63
N GLU A 283 -5.11 8.15 8.74
CA GLU A 283 -4.16 7.05 8.86
C GLU A 283 -4.79 5.69 8.52
N LEU A 284 -6.02 5.44 8.97
CA LEU A 284 -6.79 4.25 8.60
C LEU A 284 -7.17 4.25 7.12
N MET A 285 -7.38 5.44 6.52
CA MET A 285 -7.64 5.56 5.09
C MET A 285 -6.40 5.16 4.26
N PHE A 286 -5.18 5.53 4.70
CA PHE A 286 -3.95 5.12 4.03
C PHE A 286 -3.71 3.62 4.14
N LEU A 287 -3.92 3.04 5.32
CA LEU A 287 -3.84 1.59 5.51
C LEU A 287 -4.84 0.86 4.59
N THR A 288 -6.08 1.35 4.52
CA THR A 288 -7.10 0.78 3.62
C THR A 288 -6.68 0.91 2.15
N ARG A 289 -6.16 2.06 1.73
CA ARG A 289 -5.67 2.28 0.37
C ARG A 289 -4.54 1.30 0.00
N LYS A 290 -3.58 1.08 0.89
CA LYS A 290 -2.50 0.11 0.71
C LYS A 290 -3.04 -1.31 0.54
N LEU A 291 -3.92 -1.75 1.45
CA LEU A 291 -4.52 -3.08 1.39
C LEU A 291 -5.32 -3.29 0.11
N MET A 292 -6.12 -2.30 -0.30
CA MET A 292 -6.89 -2.37 -1.55
C MET A 292 -5.98 -2.46 -2.77
N GLY A 293 -4.87 -1.73 -2.78
CA GLY A 293 -3.84 -1.83 -3.82
C GLY A 293 -3.23 -3.23 -3.89
N ALA A 294 -2.79 -3.77 -2.76
CA ALA A 294 -2.25 -5.12 -2.67
C ALA A 294 -3.27 -6.17 -3.13
N TYR A 295 -4.54 -6.05 -2.75
CA TYR A 295 -5.60 -6.99 -3.14
C TYR A 295 -5.95 -6.90 -4.63
N THR A 296 -5.91 -5.70 -5.19
CA THR A 296 -6.05 -5.49 -6.63
C THR A 296 -4.91 -6.18 -7.37
N PHE A 297 -3.67 -6.01 -6.89
CA PHE A 297 -2.52 -6.70 -7.44
C PHE A 297 -2.69 -8.22 -7.41
N MET A 298 -3.06 -8.79 -6.25
CA MET A 298 -3.31 -10.23 -6.10
C MET A 298 -4.37 -10.74 -7.08
N THR A 299 -5.41 -9.94 -7.33
CA THR A 299 -6.47 -10.26 -8.30
C THR A 299 -5.94 -10.23 -9.73
N VAL A 300 -5.16 -9.21 -10.09
CA VAL A 300 -4.62 -9.01 -11.45
C VAL A 300 -3.68 -10.15 -11.85
N ILE A 301 -2.81 -10.61 -10.97
CA ILE A 301 -1.92 -11.75 -11.26
C ILE A 301 -2.58 -13.12 -11.07
N ASP A 302 -3.88 -13.16 -10.80
CA ASP A 302 -4.65 -14.39 -10.55
C ASP A 302 -3.98 -15.28 -9.48
N ALA A 303 -3.68 -14.68 -8.33
CA ALA A 303 -3.02 -15.38 -7.23
C ALA A 303 -3.91 -16.45 -6.59
N GLN A 304 -3.31 -17.60 -6.31
CA GLN A 304 -3.94 -18.70 -5.58
C GLN A 304 -2.99 -19.13 -4.46
N VAL A 305 -3.14 -18.54 -3.27
CA VAL A 305 -2.15 -18.65 -2.20
C VAL A 305 -2.79 -18.93 -0.84
N TYR A 306 -2.02 -19.55 0.04
CA TYR A 306 -2.32 -19.66 1.44
C TYR A 306 -1.55 -18.58 2.19
N ALA A 307 -2.19 -17.44 2.47
CA ALA A 307 -1.54 -16.27 3.04
C ALA A 307 -1.50 -16.27 4.58
N ARG A 308 -2.20 -17.22 5.24
CA ARG A 308 -2.30 -17.27 6.72
C ARG A 308 -0.95 -17.28 7.42
N ASP A 309 0.03 -17.98 6.84
CA ASP A 309 1.35 -18.15 7.45
C ASP A 309 2.14 -16.84 7.54
N LEU A 310 1.86 -15.86 6.68
CA LEU A 310 2.49 -14.54 6.72
C LEU A 310 2.13 -13.75 8.00
N LEU A 311 0.91 -13.92 8.52
CA LEU A 311 0.47 -13.23 9.74
C LEU A 311 0.75 -14.00 11.02
N LYS A 312 0.91 -15.33 10.98
CA LYS A 312 1.12 -16.16 12.18
C LYS A 312 2.22 -15.64 13.13
N PRO A 313 3.40 -15.18 12.65
CA PRO A 313 4.47 -14.70 13.54
C PRO A 313 4.04 -13.52 14.42
N TYR A 314 3.09 -12.71 13.91
CA TYR A 314 2.61 -11.50 14.59
C TYR A 314 1.36 -11.74 15.44
N MET A 315 0.73 -12.91 15.30
CA MET A 315 -0.52 -13.27 15.96
C MET A 315 -0.25 -14.19 17.15
N LYS A 316 0.14 -13.61 18.29
CA LYS A 316 0.20 -14.41 19.53
C LYS A 316 -1.22 -14.83 19.91
N ALA A 317 -1.38 -16.08 20.38
CA ALA A 317 -2.66 -16.54 20.91
C ALA A 317 -3.14 -15.63 22.04
N PRO A 318 -4.47 -15.43 22.19
CA PRO A 318 -5.04 -14.64 23.29
C PRO A 318 -4.78 -15.30 24.64
#